data_9b604243fcac58afd8a68d30b6b473a6
#
_entry.id   9b604243fcac58afd8a68d30b6b473a6
#
_cell.length_a   1.000
_cell.length_b   1.000
_cell.length_c   1.000
_cell.angle_alpha   90.00
_cell.angle_beta   90.00
_cell.angle_gamma   90.00
#
_symmetry.space_group_name_H-M   'P 1'
#
loop_
_entity.id
_entity.type
_entity.pdbx_description
1 polymer ?
#
loop_
_entity_poly.entity_id
_entity_poly.type
_entity_poly.pdbx_seq_one_letter_code
_entity_poly.pdbx_strand_id
1 'polypeptide(L)'
;MSKILIVDDEPHIRILLEQTLEDLEDEGVVLLIEENGVDALETIKRELPELVFLDVMMPKMNGFEVCDLVKNQMDMDSTYIILLTAKGQEFDKQKGREAGADAYMTKPFDPDEIVEKAREILGL
;
A
#
# COMPACT_ATOMS: atom_id res chain seq x y z
N MET A 1 -10.29 0.68 15.10
CA MET A 1 -10.86 0.78 13.74
C MET A 1 -9.76 0.56 12.72
N SER A 2 -9.94 -0.42 11.85
CA SER A 2 -8.91 -0.74 10.85
C SER A 2 -8.84 0.32 9.75
N LYS A 3 -7.63 0.62 9.30
CA LYS A 3 -7.38 1.62 8.27
C LYS A 3 -6.52 1.04 7.16
N ILE A 4 -6.91 1.31 5.92
CA ILE A 4 -6.14 0.95 4.73
C ILE A 4 -5.74 2.25 4.03
N LEU A 5 -4.46 2.40 3.72
CA LEU A 5 -3.96 3.52 2.94
C LEU A 5 -3.70 3.07 1.50
N ILE A 6 -4.22 3.82 0.55
CA ILE A 6 -4.02 3.60 -0.88
C ILE A 6 -3.13 4.71 -1.41
N VAL A 7 -1.99 4.37 -1.98
CA VAL A 7 -1.02 5.35 -2.50
C VAL A 7 -0.68 5.03 -3.94
N ASP A 8 -1.07 5.89 -4.86
CA ASP A 8 -0.74 5.78 -6.28
C ASP A 8 -0.85 7.16 -6.92
N ASP A 9 0.06 7.53 -7.80
CA ASP A 9 0.01 8.82 -8.48
C ASP A 9 -0.97 8.84 -9.65
N GLU A 10 -1.44 7.68 -10.09
CA GLU A 10 -2.40 7.56 -11.19
C GLU A 10 -3.84 7.59 -10.64
N PRO A 11 -4.65 8.61 -11.00
CA PRO A 11 -6.00 8.73 -10.44
C PRO A 11 -6.89 7.51 -10.70
N HIS A 12 -6.79 6.91 -11.89
CA HIS A 12 -7.63 5.76 -12.22
C HIS A 12 -7.30 4.53 -11.38
N ILE A 13 -6.05 4.36 -10.96
CA ILE A 13 -5.66 3.26 -10.09
C ILE A 13 -6.19 3.51 -8.67
N ARG A 14 -6.07 4.74 -8.15
CA ARG A 14 -6.64 5.10 -6.85
C ARG A 14 -8.13 4.82 -6.81
N ILE A 15 -8.85 5.25 -7.84
CA ILE A 15 -10.29 5.04 -7.94
C ILE A 15 -10.62 3.55 -8.00
N LEU A 16 -9.88 2.78 -8.79
CA LEU A 16 -10.09 1.34 -8.90
C LEU A 16 -9.88 0.63 -7.57
N LEU A 17 -8.82 0.95 -6.84
CA LEU A 17 -8.55 0.37 -5.53
C LEU A 17 -9.62 0.76 -4.53
N GLU A 18 -10.02 2.03 -4.54
CA GLU A 18 -11.07 2.53 -3.64
C GLU A 18 -12.38 1.79 -3.87
N GLN A 19 -12.79 1.64 -5.14
CA GLN A 19 -14.00 0.91 -5.48
C GLN A 19 -13.91 -0.57 -5.12
N THR A 20 -12.74 -1.17 -5.34
CA THR A 20 -12.49 -2.57 -5.04
C THR A 20 -12.64 -2.86 -3.54
N LEU A 21 -12.21 -1.92 -2.70
CA LEU A 21 -12.22 -2.07 -1.24
C LEU A 21 -13.44 -1.43 -0.57
N GLU A 22 -14.34 -0.84 -1.35
CA GLU A 22 -15.49 -0.09 -0.85
C GLU A 22 -16.34 -0.90 0.14
N ASP A 23 -16.57 -2.19 -0.14
CA ASP A 23 -17.39 -3.04 0.71
C ASP A 23 -16.83 -3.19 2.11
N LEU A 24 -15.52 -3.05 2.27
CA LEU A 24 -14.89 -3.13 3.59
C LEU A 24 -15.24 -1.95 4.49
N GLU A 25 -15.62 -0.82 3.90
CA GLU A 25 -16.07 0.33 4.69
C GLU A 25 -17.33 0.02 5.49
N ASP A 26 -18.19 -0.85 4.96
CA ASP A 26 -19.38 -1.32 5.67
C ASP A 26 -19.03 -2.17 6.88
N GLU A 27 -17.80 -2.70 6.91
CA GLU A 27 -17.30 -3.52 8.02
C GLU A 27 -16.44 -2.70 9.00
N GLY A 28 -16.48 -1.39 8.89
CA GLY A 28 -15.78 -0.49 9.80
C GLY A 28 -14.36 -0.10 9.37
N VAL A 29 -13.95 -0.44 8.16
CA VAL A 29 -12.62 -0.09 7.64
C VAL A 29 -12.64 1.34 7.11
N VAL A 30 -11.61 2.12 7.46
CA VAL A 30 -11.42 3.47 6.93
C VAL A 30 -10.44 3.41 5.77
N LEU A 31 -10.82 3.95 4.62
CA LEU A 31 -9.94 4.05 3.45
C LEU A 31 -9.31 5.43 3.41
N LEU A 32 -7.98 5.48 3.40
CA LEU A 32 -7.19 6.71 3.29
C LEU A 32 -6.51 6.71 1.94
N ILE A 33 -6.34 7.87 1.33
CA ILE A 33 -5.83 7.98 -0.04
C ILE A 33 -4.77 9.06 -0.10
N GLU A 34 -3.61 8.74 -0.70
CA GLU A 34 -2.56 9.70 -0.98
C GLU A 34 -2.04 9.51 -2.41
N GLU A 35 -1.43 10.54 -2.97
CA GLU A 35 -0.98 10.51 -4.37
C GLU A 35 0.53 10.61 -4.56
N ASN A 36 1.29 10.72 -3.48
CA ASN A 36 2.75 10.77 -3.54
C ASN A 36 3.36 10.23 -2.25
N GLY A 37 4.66 9.94 -2.31
CA GLY A 37 5.35 9.29 -1.20
C GLY A 37 5.51 10.16 0.04
N VAL A 38 5.69 11.47 -0.13
CA VAL A 38 5.86 12.39 1.02
C VAL A 38 4.58 12.45 1.84
N ASP A 39 3.44 12.64 1.17
CA ASP A 39 2.14 12.69 1.84
C ASP A 39 1.77 11.33 2.43
N ALA A 40 2.13 10.24 1.73
CA ALA A 40 1.91 8.89 2.23
C ALA A 40 2.65 8.67 3.55
N LEU A 41 3.92 9.08 3.62
CA LEU A 41 4.72 8.91 4.84
C LEU A 41 4.10 9.67 6.01
N GLU A 42 3.66 10.91 5.79
CA GLU A 42 2.99 11.70 6.82
C GLU A 42 1.71 11.02 7.31
N THR A 43 0.91 10.49 6.39
CA THR A 43 -0.33 9.80 6.73
C THR A 43 -0.05 8.51 7.51
N ILE A 44 0.98 7.75 7.13
CA ILE A 44 1.37 6.54 7.85
C ILE A 44 1.74 6.87 9.30
N LYS A 45 2.52 7.92 9.51
CA LYS A 45 2.92 8.35 10.86
C LYS A 45 1.74 8.79 11.72
N ARG A 46 0.80 9.50 11.11
CA ARG A 46 -0.34 10.09 11.81
C ARG A 46 -1.45 9.09 12.08
N GLU A 47 -1.81 8.31 11.06
CA GLU A 47 -2.99 7.44 11.10
C GLU A 47 -2.69 5.99 11.48
N LEU A 48 -1.44 5.56 11.37
CA LEU A 48 -0.99 4.20 11.69
C LEU A 48 -1.86 3.13 11.02
N PRO A 49 -1.98 3.15 9.68
CA PRO A 49 -2.81 2.16 8.99
C PRO A 49 -2.24 0.76 9.14
N GLU A 50 -3.11 -0.23 9.22
CA GLU A 50 -2.70 -1.64 9.31
C GLU A 50 -2.22 -2.17 7.98
N LEU A 51 -2.72 -1.60 6.87
CA LEU A 51 -2.39 -2.05 5.52
C LEU A 51 -2.17 -0.85 4.60
N VAL A 52 -1.11 -0.91 3.79
CA VAL A 52 -0.79 0.12 2.80
C VAL A 52 -0.60 -0.54 1.44
N PHE A 53 -1.37 -0.12 0.45
CA PHE A 53 -1.11 -0.43 -0.96
C PHE A 53 -0.29 0.73 -1.51
N LEU A 54 0.94 0.48 -1.91
CA LEU A 54 1.93 1.51 -2.17
C LEU A 54 2.56 1.34 -3.56
N ASP A 55 2.25 2.27 -4.45
CA ASP A 55 2.87 2.29 -5.78
C ASP A 55 4.37 2.55 -5.65
N VAL A 56 5.16 1.90 -6.50
CA VAL A 56 6.61 2.07 -6.52
C VAL A 56 7.01 3.38 -7.21
N MET A 57 6.43 3.65 -8.38
CA MET A 57 6.84 4.79 -9.21
C MET A 57 5.97 6.01 -8.94
N MET A 58 6.45 6.90 -8.08
CA MET A 58 5.74 8.12 -7.71
C MET A 58 6.69 9.32 -7.65
N PRO A 59 6.16 10.54 -7.86
CA PRO A 59 6.97 11.76 -7.68
C PRO A 59 7.29 12.00 -6.22
N LYS A 60 8.28 12.85 -5.96
CA LYS A 60 8.77 13.31 -4.67
C LYS A 60 9.49 12.23 -3.88
N MET A 61 8.85 11.11 -3.62
CA MET A 61 9.43 9.99 -2.89
C MET A 61 8.78 8.71 -3.43
N ASN A 62 9.59 7.77 -3.91
CA ASN A 62 9.06 6.53 -4.48
C ASN A 62 8.66 5.53 -3.38
N GLY A 63 7.98 4.45 -3.80
CA GLY A 63 7.46 3.46 -2.85
C GLY A 63 8.55 2.72 -2.08
N PHE A 64 9.71 2.48 -2.68
CA PHE A 64 10.83 1.85 -1.97
C PHE A 64 11.33 2.73 -0.84
N GLU A 65 11.44 4.02 -1.10
CA GLU A 65 11.90 4.99 -0.08
C GLU A 65 10.94 5.07 1.09
N VAL A 66 9.63 5.14 0.81
CA VAL A 66 8.61 5.15 1.86
C VAL A 66 8.68 3.88 2.69
N CYS A 67 8.74 2.73 2.01
CA CYS A 67 8.78 1.43 2.68
C CYS A 67 10.01 1.29 3.57
N ASP A 68 11.19 1.68 3.07
CA ASP A 68 12.44 1.63 3.83
C ASP A 68 12.36 2.50 5.09
N LEU A 69 11.83 3.71 4.97
CA LEU A 69 11.67 4.60 6.11
C LEU A 69 10.75 3.98 7.16
N VAL A 70 9.61 3.46 6.73
CA VAL A 70 8.61 2.89 7.64
C VAL A 70 9.12 1.61 8.31
N LYS A 71 9.65 0.69 7.53
CA LYS A 71 10.00 -0.66 8.01
C LYS A 71 11.38 -0.74 8.64
N ASN A 72 12.39 -0.16 8.00
CA ASN A 72 13.77 -0.33 8.43
C ASN A 72 14.25 0.77 9.37
N GLN A 73 13.76 1.98 9.22
CA GLN A 73 14.22 3.12 10.02
C GLN A 73 13.29 3.47 11.17
N MET A 74 11.99 3.32 10.99
CA MET A 74 11.00 3.63 12.02
C MET A 74 10.47 2.38 12.74
N ASP A 75 10.88 1.20 12.29
CA ASP A 75 10.51 -0.10 12.88
C ASP A 75 8.99 -0.27 13.06
N MET A 76 8.21 0.20 12.10
CA MET A 76 6.74 0.09 12.15
C MET A 76 6.28 -1.27 11.63
N ASP A 77 6.57 -2.32 12.37
CA ASP A 77 6.31 -3.70 11.95
C ASP A 77 4.82 -4.05 11.86
N SER A 78 3.97 -3.31 12.56
CA SER A 78 2.54 -3.56 12.54
C SER A 78 1.83 -3.00 11.30
N THR A 79 2.53 -2.22 10.50
CA THR A 79 2.02 -1.71 9.21
C THR A 79 2.42 -2.67 8.10
N TYR A 80 1.44 -3.35 7.51
CA TYR A 80 1.70 -4.29 6.41
C TYR A 80 1.75 -3.51 5.10
N ILE A 81 2.86 -3.60 4.39
CA ILE A 81 3.04 -2.85 3.13
C ILE A 81 3.07 -3.81 1.94
N ILE A 82 2.16 -3.58 1.00
CA ILE A 82 2.12 -4.25 -0.28
C ILE A 82 2.57 -3.26 -1.35
N LEU A 83 3.69 -3.54 -2.01
CA LEU A 83 4.15 -2.70 -3.11
C LEU A 83 3.42 -3.08 -4.39
N LEU A 84 3.00 -2.08 -5.16
CA LEU A 84 2.36 -2.26 -6.46
C LEU A 84 3.40 -2.00 -7.54
N THR A 85 3.77 -3.05 -8.29
CA THR A 85 4.84 -2.99 -9.27
C THR A 85 4.31 -3.20 -10.68
N ALA A 86 5.04 -2.71 -11.68
CA ALA A 86 4.71 -2.96 -13.08
C ALA A 86 5.11 -4.39 -13.44
N LYS A 87 4.33 -5.00 -14.34
CA LYS A 87 4.58 -6.36 -14.80
C LYS A 87 5.98 -6.48 -15.44
N GLY A 88 6.71 -7.51 -15.05
CA GLY A 88 8.01 -7.82 -15.66
C GLY A 88 9.22 -7.17 -14.99
N GLN A 89 9.03 -6.43 -13.89
CA GLN A 89 10.14 -5.76 -13.20
C GLN A 89 10.67 -6.62 -12.04
N GLU A 90 11.37 -7.70 -12.37
CA GLU A 90 11.89 -8.62 -11.37
C GLU A 90 12.87 -7.99 -10.38
N PHE A 91 13.72 -7.07 -10.85
CA PHE A 91 14.67 -6.41 -9.96
C PHE A 91 13.98 -5.52 -8.92
N ASP A 92 12.77 -5.06 -9.20
CA ASP A 92 12.00 -4.27 -8.24
C ASP A 92 11.56 -5.11 -7.04
N LYS A 93 11.37 -6.41 -7.22
CA LYS A 93 11.05 -7.32 -6.12
C LYS A 93 12.19 -7.40 -5.13
N GLN A 94 13.43 -7.43 -5.61
CA GLN A 94 14.61 -7.44 -4.75
C GLN A 94 14.71 -6.14 -3.96
N LYS A 95 14.52 -4.99 -4.61
CA LYS A 95 14.51 -3.69 -3.93
C LYS A 95 13.41 -3.62 -2.88
N GLY A 96 12.24 -4.18 -3.19
CA GLY A 96 11.14 -4.24 -2.24
C GLY A 96 11.48 -5.04 -1.00
N ARG A 97 12.15 -6.19 -1.16
CA ARG A 97 12.60 -6.99 -0.03
C ARG A 97 13.62 -6.24 0.82
N GLU A 98 14.57 -5.58 0.19
CA GLU A 98 15.59 -4.79 0.87
C GLU A 98 14.96 -3.63 1.64
N ALA A 99 13.89 -3.04 1.10
CA ALA A 99 13.15 -1.98 1.77
C ALA A 99 12.24 -2.50 2.89
N GLY A 100 12.08 -3.81 3.00
CA GLY A 100 11.28 -4.41 4.06
C GLY A 100 9.81 -4.61 3.75
N ALA A 101 9.42 -4.56 2.46
CA ALA A 101 8.03 -4.77 2.07
C ALA A 101 7.56 -6.17 2.48
N ASP A 102 6.30 -6.25 2.90
CA ASP A 102 5.71 -7.52 3.33
C ASP A 102 5.23 -8.35 2.14
N ALA A 103 4.83 -7.70 1.06
CA ALA A 103 4.37 -8.38 -0.14
C ALA A 103 4.43 -7.42 -1.34
N TYR A 104 4.22 -7.94 -2.54
CA TYR A 104 3.99 -7.12 -3.72
C TYR A 104 2.96 -7.75 -4.63
N MET A 105 2.31 -6.89 -5.40
CA MET A 105 1.36 -7.29 -6.41
C MET A 105 1.75 -6.60 -7.72
N THR A 106 1.53 -7.29 -8.83
CA THR A 106 1.84 -6.77 -10.14
C THR A 106 0.62 -6.08 -10.75
N LYS A 107 0.82 -4.92 -11.35
CA LYS A 107 -0.24 -4.26 -12.13
C LYS A 107 -0.24 -4.83 -13.55
N PRO A 108 -1.38 -5.12 -14.15
CA PRO A 108 -2.73 -5.01 -13.55
C PRO A 108 -2.97 -6.11 -12.52
N PHE A 109 -3.69 -5.79 -11.45
CA PHE A 109 -4.00 -6.73 -10.39
C PHE A 109 -5.44 -7.25 -10.51
N ASP A 110 -5.69 -8.40 -9.90
CA ASP A 110 -7.01 -8.99 -9.80
C ASP A 110 -7.75 -8.35 -8.60
N PRO A 111 -8.91 -7.70 -8.81
CA PRO A 111 -9.67 -7.13 -7.70
C PRO A 111 -10.00 -8.12 -6.59
N ASP A 112 -10.31 -9.36 -6.93
CA ASP A 112 -10.60 -10.37 -5.92
C ASP A 112 -9.40 -10.67 -5.04
N GLU A 113 -8.21 -10.69 -5.62
CA GLU A 113 -6.96 -10.90 -4.88
C GLU A 113 -6.70 -9.75 -3.91
N ILE A 114 -6.99 -8.52 -4.31
CA ILE A 114 -6.88 -7.34 -3.46
C ILE A 114 -7.78 -7.47 -2.23
N VAL A 115 -9.04 -7.82 -2.44
CA VAL A 115 -10.02 -7.96 -1.35
C VAL A 115 -9.63 -9.10 -0.40
N GLU A 116 -9.27 -10.25 -0.94
CA GLU A 116 -8.86 -11.41 -0.14
C GLU A 116 -7.66 -11.08 0.74
N LYS A 117 -6.67 -10.41 0.16
CA LYS A 117 -5.46 -10.04 0.89
C LYS A 117 -5.78 -9.05 2.00
N ALA A 118 -6.61 -8.05 1.71
CA ALA A 118 -7.02 -7.07 2.70
C ALA A 118 -7.76 -7.73 3.87
N ARG A 119 -8.69 -8.62 3.58
CA ARG A 119 -9.43 -9.35 4.62
C ARG A 119 -8.49 -10.20 5.48
N GLU A 120 -7.57 -10.90 4.85
CA GLU A 120 -6.59 -11.75 5.54
C GLU A 120 -5.77 -10.92 6.54
N ILE A 121 -5.25 -9.79 6.09
CA ILE A 121 -4.37 -8.95 6.91
C ILE A 121 -5.14 -8.28 8.05
N LEU A 122 -6.38 -7.87 7.79
CA LEU A 122 -7.20 -7.17 8.79
C LEU A 122 -7.97 -8.13 9.69
N GLY A 123 -7.94 -9.43 9.42
CA GLY A 123 -8.66 -10.41 10.22
C GLY A 123 -10.17 -10.39 10.02
N LEU A 124 -10.60 -10.08 8.82
CA LEU A 124 -12.02 -10.00 8.49
C LEU A 124 -12.55 -11.25 7.79
#